data_e585e13cee11cd18254c201bfc8d5f71
#
_entry.id   e585e13cee11cd18254c201bfc8d5f71
#
_cell.length_a   1.000
_cell.length_b   1.000
_cell.length_c   1.000
_cell.angle_alpha   90.00
_cell.angle_beta   90.00
_cell.angle_gamma   90.00
#
_symmetry.space_group_name_H-M   'P 1'
#
loop_
_entity.id
_entity.type
_entity.pdbx_description
1 polymer ?
#
loop_
_entity_poly.entity_id
_entity_poly.type
_entity_poly.pdbx_seq_one_letter_code
_entity_poly.pdbx_strand_id
1 'polypeptide(L)'
;VIGGKWKSVLAYHIIQGPQRFSELKRLVPGITEKMLTQTLRELERDGVVSRTVFAEVPPRVEYRITEHGASLQPVLAAMCAWGRGHWQQGAASSEGMRN
;
A
#
# COMPACT_ATOMS: atom_id res chain seq x y z
N VAL A 1 -13.88 0.95 -3.19
CA VAL A 1 -13.33 2.24 -3.51
C VAL A 1 -11.86 2.13 -3.86
N ILE A 2 -11.50 2.74 -4.95
CA ILE A 2 -10.15 2.61 -5.49
C ILE A 2 -9.09 3.10 -4.50
N GLY A 3 -9.33 4.25 -3.86
CA GLY A 3 -8.38 4.78 -2.90
C GLY A 3 -8.14 3.85 -1.72
N GLY A 4 -9.19 3.23 -1.21
CA GLY A 4 -9.05 2.30 -0.12
C GLY A 4 -8.27 1.06 -0.50
N LYS A 5 -8.46 0.61 -1.73
CA LYS A 5 -7.72 -0.55 -2.23
C LYS A 5 -6.22 -0.26 -2.26
N TRP A 6 -5.85 0.88 -2.82
CA TRP A 6 -4.43 1.23 -2.91
C TRP A 6 -3.81 1.46 -1.53
N LYS A 7 -4.57 2.05 -0.61
CA LYS A 7 -4.06 2.27 0.75
C LYS A 7 -3.69 0.94 1.42
N SER A 8 -4.55 -0.04 1.32
CA SER A 8 -4.30 -1.35 1.93
C SER A 8 -3.07 -2.02 1.32
N VAL A 9 -2.97 -1.97 0.00
CA VAL A 9 -1.85 -2.61 -0.70
C VAL A 9 -0.53 -1.94 -0.33
N LEU A 10 -0.51 -0.60 -0.36
CA LEU A 10 0.72 0.12 -0.05
C LEU A 10 1.13 -0.07 1.40
N ALA A 11 0.18 -0.01 2.32
CA ALA A 11 0.48 -0.23 3.73
C ALA A 11 1.03 -1.64 3.96
N TYR A 12 0.49 -2.62 3.27
CA TYR A 12 0.97 -4.00 3.37
C TYR A 12 2.45 -4.09 2.99
N HIS A 13 2.83 -3.44 1.90
CA HIS A 13 4.23 -3.48 1.47
C HIS A 13 5.14 -2.72 2.43
N ILE A 14 4.70 -1.56 2.91
CA ILE A 14 5.53 -0.73 3.78
C ILE A 14 5.72 -1.38 5.15
N ILE A 15 4.71 -2.10 5.61
CA ILE A 15 4.79 -2.75 6.92
C ILE A 15 5.88 -3.82 6.96
N GLN A 16 6.27 -4.35 5.82
CA GLN A 16 7.31 -5.37 5.74
C GLN A 16 8.71 -4.77 5.76
N GLY A 17 8.82 -3.47 5.58
CA GLY A 17 10.10 -2.77 5.63
C GLY A 17 10.01 -1.44 4.94
N PRO A 18 10.98 -0.54 5.18
CA PRO A 18 10.99 0.76 4.53
C PRO A 18 11.01 0.61 3.02
N GLN A 19 10.26 1.47 2.32
CA GLN A 19 10.14 1.42 0.87
C GLN A 19 10.35 2.81 0.30
N ARG A 20 11.03 2.86 -0.84
CA ARG A 20 11.15 4.10 -1.60
C ARG A 20 10.00 4.22 -2.59
N PHE A 21 9.78 5.42 -3.07
CA PHE A 21 8.71 5.68 -4.03
C PHE A 21 8.84 4.78 -5.26
N SER A 22 10.05 4.69 -5.81
CA SER A 22 10.28 3.87 -7.00
C SER A 22 10.05 2.39 -6.73
N GLU A 23 10.37 1.94 -5.53
CA GLU A 23 10.15 0.55 -5.15
C GLU A 23 8.66 0.24 -5.07
N LEU A 24 7.90 1.15 -4.46
CA LEU A 24 6.45 0.97 -4.37
C LEU A 24 5.81 0.98 -5.75
N LYS A 25 6.28 1.85 -6.64
CA LYS A 25 5.77 1.91 -8.00
C LYS A 25 5.97 0.57 -8.70
N ARG A 26 7.10 -0.06 -8.46
CA ARG A 26 7.44 -1.35 -9.06
C ARG A 26 6.67 -2.50 -8.43
N LEU A 27 6.47 -2.44 -7.11
CA LEU A 27 5.78 -3.51 -6.38
C LEU A 27 4.28 -3.54 -6.60
N VAL A 28 3.71 -2.42 -7.05
CA VAL A 28 2.27 -2.31 -7.22
C VAL A 28 1.95 -2.03 -8.68
N PRO A 29 1.87 -3.08 -9.51
CA PRO A 29 1.59 -2.89 -10.93
C PRO A 29 0.24 -2.21 -11.14
N GLY A 30 0.19 -1.32 -12.11
CA GLY A 30 -1.05 -0.64 -12.44
C GLY A 30 -1.30 0.65 -11.72
N ILE A 31 -0.54 0.95 -10.65
CA ILE A 31 -0.71 2.23 -9.99
C ILE A 31 0.04 3.31 -10.76
N THR A 32 -0.61 4.45 -10.94
CA THR A 32 0.05 5.60 -11.59
C THR A 32 0.83 6.37 -10.54
N GLU A 33 1.79 7.19 -11.00
CA GLU A 33 2.55 8.03 -10.08
C GLU A 33 1.65 8.99 -9.33
N LYS A 34 0.64 9.51 -10.01
CA LYS A 34 -0.31 10.42 -9.37
C LYS A 34 -1.07 9.72 -8.24
N MET A 35 -1.56 8.52 -8.49
CA MET A 35 -2.29 7.77 -7.48
C MET A 35 -1.39 7.34 -6.33
N LEU A 36 -0.16 6.95 -6.66
CA LEU A 36 0.81 6.56 -5.64
C LEU A 36 1.11 7.74 -4.72
N THR A 37 1.39 8.91 -5.32
CA THR A 37 1.68 10.12 -4.55
C THR A 37 0.50 10.48 -3.65
N GLN A 38 -0.69 10.47 -4.21
CA GLN A 38 -1.89 10.85 -3.46
C GLN A 38 -2.15 9.87 -2.31
N THR A 39 -2.03 8.58 -2.59
CA THR A 39 -2.28 7.56 -1.57
C THR A 39 -1.25 7.64 -0.43
N LEU A 40 0.01 7.86 -0.78
CA LEU A 40 1.05 8.00 0.24
C LEU A 40 0.82 9.23 1.11
N ARG A 41 0.37 10.34 0.51
CA ARG A 41 0.03 11.53 1.29
C ARG A 41 -1.11 11.27 2.25
N GLU A 42 -2.09 10.50 1.82
CA GLU A 42 -3.22 10.15 2.68
C GLU A 42 -2.79 9.26 3.82
N LEU A 43 -1.94 8.26 3.54
CA LEU A 43 -1.42 7.38 4.58
C LEU A 43 -0.58 8.15 5.59
N GLU A 44 0.19 9.11 5.11
CA GLU A 44 1.00 9.97 5.97
C GLU A 44 0.11 10.83 6.84
N ARG A 45 -0.91 11.44 6.25
CA ARG A 45 -1.87 12.27 6.98
C ARG A 45 -2.62 11.48 8.04
N ASP A 46 -2.94 10.23 7.73
CA ASP A 46 -3.66 9.37 8.66
C ASP A 46 -2.74 8.80 9.75
N GLY A 47 -1.45 9.08 9.67
CA GLY A 47 -0.50 8.61 10.67
C GLY A 47 -0.11 7.15 10.53
N VAL A 48 -0.42 6.53 9.39
CA VAL A 48 -0.09 5.13 9.15
C VAL A 48 1.37 4.98 8.71
N VAL A 49 1.86 5.90 7.90
CA VAL A 49 3.25 5.87 7.44
C VAL A 49 3.92 7.21 7.76
N SER A 50 5.24 7.17 7.87
CA SER A 50 6.04 8.38 7.99
C SER A 50 6.95 8.48 6.78
N ARG A 51 7.25 9.71 6.38
CA ARG A 51 8.10 10.01 5.25
C ARG A 51 9.41 10.55 5.79
N THR A 52 10.51 9.90 5.48
CA THR A 52 11.83 10.31 5.94
C THR A 52 12.67 10.72 4.74
N VAL A 53 13.24 11.91 4.81
CA VAL A 53 14.13 12.41 3.76
C VAL A 53 15.56 12.30 4.29
N PHE A 54 16.40 11.59 3.55
CA PHE A 54 17.81 11.48 3.91
C PHE A 54 18.61 12.51 3.13
N ALA A 55 19.45 13.25 3.84
CA ALA A 55 20.26 14.31 3.24
C ALA A 55 21.44 13.68 2.52
N GLU A 56 21.20 13.21 1.34
CA GLU A 56 22.20 12.58 0.48
C GLU A 56 22.19 13.26 -0.88
N VAL A 57 23.12 12.89 -1.73
CA VAL A 57 23.18 13.38 -3.10
C VAL A 57 23.19 12.18 -4.02
N PRO A 58 22.08 11.90 -4.73
CA PRO A 58 20.77 12.62 -4.67
C PRO A 58 20.01 12.30 -3.40
N PRO A 59 19.07 13.18 -2.99
CA PRO A 59 18.27 12.92 -1.79
C PRO A 59 17.48 11.63 -1.90
N ARG A 60 17.36 10.94 -0.78
CA ARG A 60 16.61 9.69 -0.71
C ARG A 60 15.41 9.89 0.19
N VAL A 61 14.25 9.43 -0.26
CA VAL A 61 13.02 9.50 0.53
C VAL A 61 12.54 8.08 0.76
N GLU A 62 12.27 7.76 2.03
CA GLU A 62 11.75 6.45 2.40
C GLU A 62 10.44 6.61 3.14
N TYR A 63 9.54 5.66 2.91
CA TYR A 63 8.27 5.56 3.62
C TYR A 63 8.35 4.40 4.58
N ARG A 64 8.02 4.65 5.84
CA ARG A 64 8.12 3.65 6.90
C ARG A 64 6.80 3.56 7.63
N ILE A 65 6.52 2.37 8.17
CA ILE A 65 5.33 2.21 8.98
C ILE A 65 5.54 2.89 10.32
N THR A 66 4.49 3.53 10.83
CA THR A 66 4.51 4.11 12.17
C THR A 66 4.05 3.07 13.18
N GLU A 67 4.17 3.39 14.48
CA GLU A 67 3.62 2.52 15.51
C GLU A 67 2.13 2.33 15.33
N HIS A 68 1.44 3.42 15.00
CA HIS A 68 0.00 3.34 14.75
C HIS A 68 -0.29 2.43 13.56
N GLY A 69 0.47 2.58 12.47
CA GLY A 69 0.30 1.73 11.31
C GLY A 69 0.60 0.28 11.61
N ALA A 70 1.64 0.03 12.41
CA ALA A 70 2.01 -1.32 12.79
C ALA A 70 0.91 -2.00 13.58
N SER A 71 0.17 -1.24 14.38
CA SER A 71 -0.93 -1.80 15.17
C SER A 71 -2.07 -2.29 14.29
N LEU A 72 -2.10 -1.87 13.03
CA LEU A 72 -3.12 -2.29 12.07
C LEU A 72 -2.69 -3.54 11.29
N GLN A 73 -1.50 -4.07 11.58
CA GLN A 73 -0.97 -5.19 10.79
C GLN A 73 -1.92 -6.39 10.70
N PRO A 74 -2.52 -6.85 11.80
CA PRO A 74 -3.44 -8.00 11.69
C PRO A 74 -4.64 -7.70 10.79
N VAL A 75 -5.14 -6.46 10.85
CA VAL A 75 -6.27 -6.06 10.03
C VAL A 75 -5.85 -6.02 8.56
N LEU A 76 -4.70 -5.44 8.26
CA LEU A 76 -4.21 -5.36 6.90
C LEU A 76 -3.95 -6.74 6.31
N ALA A 77 -3.35 -7.62 7.09
CA ALA A 77 -3.10 -8.98 6.65
C ALA A 77 -4.40 -9.72 6.35
N ALA A 78 -5.39 -9.54 7.22
CA ALA A 78 -6.70 -10.18 7.02
C ALA A 78 -7.38 -9.65 5.78
N MET A 79 -7.32 -8.34 5.56
CA MET A 79 -7.92 -7.73 4.39
C MET A 79 -7.26 -8.23 3.10
N CYS A 80 -5.94 -8.34 3.09
CA CYS A 80 -5.23 -8.83 1.92
C CYS A 80 -5.56 -10.29 1.65
N ALA A 81 -5.62 -11.10 2.70
CA ALA A 81 -5.96 -12.51 2.55
C ALA A 81 -7.38 -12.67 2.03
N TRP A 82 -8.31 -11.91 2.58
CA TRP A 82 -9.69 -11.95 2.12
C TRP A 82 -9.78 -11.51 0.66
N GLY A 83 -9.07 -10.43 0.32
CA GLY A 83 -9.10 -9.91 -1.04
C GLY A 83 -8.58 -10.91 -2.05
N ARG A 84 -7.49 -11.59 -1.72
CA ARG A 84 -6.95 -12.61 -2.62
C ARG A 84 -7.93 -13.75 -2.83
N GLY A 85 -8.53 -14.23 -1.74
CA GLY A 85 -9.51 -15.29 -1.84
C GLY A 85 -10.72 -14.88 -2.65
N HIS A 86 -11.20 -13.67 -2.39
CA HIS A 86 -12.34 -13.14 -3.11
C HIS A 86 -12.05 -13.00 -4.61
N TRP A 87 -10.88 -12.46 -4.94
CA TRP A 87 -10.49 -12.30 -6.34
C TRP A 87 -10.38 -13.63 -7.04
N GLN A 88 -9.80 -14.62 -6.39
CA GLN A 88 -9.66 -15.94 -6.99
C GLN A 88 -11.02 -16.57 -7.26
N GLN A 89 -11.93 -16.45 -6.32
CA GLN A 89 -13.27 -16.96 -6.50
C GLN A 89 -14.00 -16.24 -7.61
N GLY A 90 -13.88 -14.91 -7.63
CA GLY A 90 -14.52 -14.12 -8.66
C GLY A 90 -13.98 -14.43 -10.03
N ALA A 91 -12.67 -14.56 -10.15
CA ALA A 91 -12.04 -14.89 -11.41
C ALA A 91 -12.45 -16.27 -11.88
N ALA A 92 -12.54 -17.21 -10.95
CA ALA A 92 -12.95 -18.56 -11.30
C ALA A 92 -14.42 -18.63 -11.73
N SER A 93 -15.26 -17.83 -11.09
CA SER A 93 -16.65 -17.78 -11.45
C SER A 93 -16.91 -17.05 -12.71
N SER A 94 -16.26 -16.22 -13.08
CA SER A 94 -16.34 -15.48 -14.11
C SER A 94 -16.24 -14.25 -14.31
N GLU A 95 -16.02 -14.22 -13.69
CA GLU A 95 -15.87 -13.31 -13.44
C GLU A 95 -16.44 -12.62 -13.14
N GLY A 96 -16.81 -12.84 -12.71
CA GLY A 96 -17.14 -12.15 -12.19
C GLY A 96 -17.85 -11.98 -11.45
N MET A 97 -17.86 -12.07 -10.95
CA MET A 97 -18.17 -11.65 -10.17
C MET A 97 -18.31 -11.26 -9.74
N ARG A 98 -18.43 -11.33 -9.73
CA ARG A 98 -18.47 -10.79 -9.21
C ARG A 98 -18.27 -10.22 -8.97
N ASN A 99 -18.13 -10.35 -9.01
CA ASN A 99 -17.85 -9.74 -8.67
C ASN A 99 -17.84 -9.34 -8.63
#